data_926d447c9dd7c7c892250695b3f89533
#
_entry.id   926d447c9dd7c7c892250695b3f89533
#
_cell.length_a   1.000
_cell.length_b   1.000
_cell.length_c   1.000
_cell.angle_alpha   90.00
_cell.angle_beta   90.00
_cell.angle_gamma   90.00
#
_symmetry.space_group_name_H-M   'P 1'
#
loop_
_entity.id
_entity.type
_entity.pdbx_description
1 polymer ?
#
loop_
_entity_poly.entity_id
_entity_poly.type
_entity_poly.pdbx_seq_one_letter_code
_entity_poly.pdbx_strand_id
1 'polypeptide(L)'
;MTAYQLLYRTTGLHDGDATTSVTTVLIPDNHDRDKLISASVYEDSISPLCAPSRRFKLGNNVVKNLAISYQSLFITSLLHEGWIVTVPDHEGPESAFTAGPLEGHIILDAVRATLSFDRANLHSDAKVIGYGYSGGALANGWAASLQDSYASELNVVGWSLGGTITNLFTWLRYIDGTSGAGFAFGSVMGISAVDNDFKWIRRGLTSRGQAAYDVARHACMYENLVPLLYQETISDNFFRGGSSFFVDSNVREAFGKYHLGGDNVPTPKAPVFMFHAIADAVVPYGDAYQTAQTWCRNGAKVKFVTNVGAEMGHTSTETTNLPSVLWFMRDRFRGKNWYNECQFTQTLDPWFNIVNAATSLGKFWQQMLDLLGGRIGKADSLLLSKLKKHQIP
;
A
#
# COMPACT_ATOMS: atom_id res chain seq x y z
N MET A 1 -10.60 17.78 13.32
CA MET A 1 -9.65 17.33 12.29
C MET A 1 -9.70 18.27 11.09
N THR A 2 -8.56 18.70 10.58
CA THR A 2 -8.44 19.53 9.37
C THR A 2 -7.71 18.77 8.28
N ALA A 3 -8.11 18.93 7.02
CA ALA A 3 -7.48 18.28 5.87
C ALA A 3 -7.00 19.31 4.87
N TYR A 4 -5.82 19.08 4.30
CA TYR A 4 -5.22 19.90 3.24
C TYR A 4 -4.75 19.01 2.10
N GLN A 5 -4.71 19.56 0.90
CA GLN A 5 -4.06 18.93 -0.25
C GLN A 5 -2.86 19.76 -0.66
N LEU A 6 -1.72 19.13 -0.78
CA LEU A 6 -0.46 19.75 -1.18
C LEU A 6 -0.06 19.20 -2.55
N LEU A 7 0.12 20.10 -3.52
CA LEU A 7 0.80 19.77 -4.77
C LEU A 7 2.29 19.97 -4.56
N TYR A 8 3.09 18.99 -4.91
CA TYR A 8 4.54 19.04 -4.75
C TYR A 8 5.27 18.48 -5.98
N ARG A 9 6.52 18.91 -6.15
CA ARG A 9 7.44 18.37 -7.15
C ARG A 9 8.10 17.11 -6.60
N THR A 10 8.30 16.12 -7.47
CA THR A 10 8.97 14.87 -7.15
C THR A 10 9.81 14.38 -8.32
N THR A 11 10.54 13.28 -8.13
CA THR A 11 11.32 12.61 -9.16
C THR A 11 10.48 11.54 -9.85
N GLY A 12 10.61 11.44 -11.17
CA GLY A 12 9.99 10.43 -12.00
C GLY A 12 10.56 9.04 -11.81
N LEU A 13 10.32 8.16 -12.79
CA LEU A 13 10.84 6.80 -12.75
C LEU A 13 12.37 6.76 -12.91
N HIS A 14 12.94 7.65 -13.72
CA HIS A 14 14.37 7.74 -13.96
C HIS A 14 14.97 8.94 -13.24
N ASP A 15 16.21 8.79 -12.80
CA ASP A 15 16.95 9.87 -12.16
C ASP A 15 17.00 11.11 -13.05
N GLY A 16 16.68 12.27 -12.47
CA GLY A 16 16.65 13.55 -13.17
C GLY A 16 15.31 13.89 -13.83
N ASP A 17 14.39 12.96 -13.99
CA ASP A 17 13.05 13.25 -14.46
C ASP A 17 12.28 14.00 -13.37
N ALA A 18 11.64 15.12 -13.75
CA ALA A 18 10.79 15.87 -12.83
C ALA A 18 9.32 15.58 -13.11
N THR A 19 8.58 15.24 -12.06
CA THR A 19 7.13 15.12 -12.12
C THR A 19 6.49 15.81 -10.90
N THR A 20 5.19 15.70 -10.77
CA THR A 20 4.44 16.24 -9.63
C THR A 20 3.50 15.19 -9.07
N SER A 21 3.16 15.31 -7.79
CA SER A 21 2.09 14.53 -7.20
C SER A 21 1.34 15.38 -6.16
N VAL A 22 0.24 14.84 -5.65
CA VAL A 22 -0.56 15.44 -4.60
C VAL A 22 -0.51 14.55 -3.36
N THR A 23 -0.45 15.16 -2.18
CA THR A 23 -0.73 14.43 -0.95
C THR A 23 -1.88 15.08 -0.19
N THR A 24 -2.68 14.26 0.49
CA THR A 24 -3.70 14.72 1.44
C THR A 24 -3.13 14.64 2.85
N VAL A 25 -3.00 15.79 3.51
CA VAL A 25 -2.52 15.88 4.89
C VAL A 25 -3.71 15.99 5.83
N LEU A 26 -3.81 15.05 6.77
CA LEU A 26 -4.88 14.95 7.75
C LEU A 26 -4.31 15.29 9.14
N ILE A 27 -4.85 16.34 9.75
CA ILE A 27 -4.35 16.90 11.01
C ILE A 27 -5.42 16.75 12.08
N PRO A 28 -5.27 15.88 13.10
CA PRO A 28 -6.19 15.81 14.23
C PRO A 28 -6.07 17.05 15.13
N ASP A 29 -7.14 17.39 15.83
CA ASP A 29 -7.21 18.65 16.60
C ASP A 29 -6.14 18.73 17.71
N ASN A 30 -5.81 17.60 18.35
CA ASN A 30 -4.77 17.51 19.38
C ASN A 30 -3.59 16.68 18.89
N HIS A 31 -2.98 17.08 17.77
CA HIS A 31 -1.89 16.31 17.16
C HIS A 31 -0.56 16.45 17.88
N ASP A 32 0.23 15.39 17.80
CA ASP A 32 1.63 15.37 18.24
C ASP A 32 2.52 15.96 17.12
N ARG A 33 3.30 16.97 17.46
CA ARG A 33 4.15 17.70 16.51
C ARG A 33 5.41 16.94 16.13
N ASP A 34 5.72 15.85 16.80
CA ASP A 34 6.92 15.04 16.59
C ASP A 34 6.64 13.75 15.80
N LYS A 35 5.41 13.54 15.32
CA LYS A 35 4.98 12.27 14.75
C LYS A 35 4.20 12.45 13.46
N LEU A 36 4.73 11.87 12.39
CA LEU A 36 4.10 11.83 11.07
C LEU A 36 4.00 10.38 10.58
N ILE A 37 2.83 10.01 10.08
CA ILE A 37 2.63 8.77 9.33
C ILE A 37 2.51 9.10 7.84
N SER A 38 3.30 8.45 6.99
CA SER A 38 3.05 8.40 5.55
C SER A 38 2.28 7.12 5.25
N ALA A 39 0.98 7.24 4.99
CA ALA A 39 0.10 6.11 4.73
C ALA A 39 -0.22 6.03 3.24
N SER A 40 0.20 4.96 2.57
CA SER A 40 -0.17 4.70 1.18
C SER A 40 -1.35 3.74 1.15
N VAL A 41 -2.49 4.25 0.73
CA VAL A 41 -3.68 3.44 0.47
C VAL A 41 -3.55 2.81 -0.91
N TYR A 42 -3.95 1.54 -1.06
CA TYR A 42 -3.94 0.92 -2.38
C TYR A 42 -5.05 1.52 -3.25
N GLU A 43 -4.67 2.23 -4.30
CA GLU A 43 -5.57 2.72 -5.34
C GLU A 43 -5.71 1.71 -6.49
N ASP A 44 -4.64 0.98 -6.77
CA ASP A 44 -4.57 -0.19 -7.67
C ASP A 44 -5.31 0.03 -9.00
N SER A 45 -5.03 1.15 -9.66
CA SER A 45 -5.78 1.60 -10.82
C SER A 45 -4.92 2.46 -11.75
N ILE A 46 -5.15 2.35 -13.05
CA ILE A 46 -4.54 3.22 -14.07
C ILE A 46 -5.38 4.47 -14.35
N SER A 47 -6.34 4.78 -13.50
CA SER A 47 -7.22 5.95 -13.65
C SER A 47 -6.87 7.03 -12.64
N PRO A 48 -6.42 8.22 -13.09
CA PRO A 48 -6.15 9.35 -12.18
C PRO A 48 -7.37 9.80 -11.38
N LEU A 49 -8.57 9.33 -11.75
CA LEU A 49 -9.80 9.58 -11.01
C LEU A 49 -9.85 8.81 -9.68
N CYS A 50 -9.01 7.78 -9.53
CA CYS A 50 -9.01 6.88 -8.37
C CYS A 50 -8.01 7.32 -7.29
N ALA A 51 -7.18 8.31 -7.60
CA ALA A 51 -6.18 8.84 -6.69
C ALA A 51 -6.79 9.26 -5.32
N PRO A 52 -6.14 8.98 -4.21
CA PRO A 52 -6.62 9.28 -2.86
C PRO A 52 -7.07 10.73 -2.69
N SER A 53 -6.33 11.70 -3.23
CA SER A 53 -6.66 13.12 -3.17
C SER A 53 -8.03 13.45 -3.79
N ARG A 54 -8.49 12.64 -4.73
CA ARG A 54 -9.81 12.79 -5.35
C ARG A 54 -10.89 12.03 -4.61
N ARG A 55 -10.53 10.87 -4.03
CA ARG A 55 -11.50 9.94 -3.41
C ARG A 55 -11.84 10.29 -1.97
N PHE A 56 -10.99 10.99 -1.24
CA PHE A 56 -11.30 11.51 0.09
C PHE A 56 -12.26 12.70 0.11
N LYS A 57 -12.63 13.25 -1.05
CA LYS A 57 -13.57 14.37 -1.10
C LYS A 57 -14.99 13.95 -0.73
N LEU A 58 -15.67 14.82 0.04
CA LEU A 58 -17.09 14.64 0.39
C LEU A 58 -17.97 14.54 -0.87
N GLY A 59 -19.00 13.69 -0.79
CA GLY A 59 -19.97 13.49 -1.89
C GLY A 59 -19.56 12.44 -2.92
N ASN A 60 -18.42 11.79 -2.76
CA ASN A 60 -18.05 10.67 -3.61
C ASN A 60 -18.96 9.45 -3.38
N ASN A 61 -19.23 8.71 -4.46
CA ASN A 61 -20.01 7.48 -4.40
C ASN A 61 -19.27 6.41 -3.60
N VAL A 62 -19.83 5.96 -2.48
CA VAL A 62 -19.21 4.98 -1.56
C VAL A 62 -18.94 3.66 -2.27
N VAL A 63 -19.81 3.21 -3.19
CA VAL A 63 -19.62 1.95 -3.93
C VAL A 63 -18.39 2.03 -4.84
N LYS A 64 -18.21 3.15 -5.52
CA LYS A 64 -17.02 3.40 -6.37
C LYS A 64 -15.75 3.62 -5.55
N ASN A 65 -15.88 3.92 -4.26
CA ASN A 65 -14.79 4.21 -3.33
C ASN A 65 -14.55 3.10 -2.32
N LEU A 66 -15.03 1.89 -2.55
CA LEU A 66 -15.05 0.85 -1.53
C LEU A 66 -13.66 0.57 -0.94
N ALA A 67 -12.61 0.51 -1.78
CA ALA A 67 -11.23 0.32 -1.34
C ALA A 67 -10.76 1.47 -0.43
N ILE A 68 -10.89 2.72 -0.87
CA ILE A 68 -10.50 3.90 -0.10
C ILE A 68 -11.36 4.05 1.17
N SER A 69 -12.65 3.73 1.11
CA SER A 69 -13.53 3.77 2.28
C SER A 69 -13.09 2.75 3.33
N TYR A 70 -12.71 1.54 2.92
CA TYR A 70 -12.15 0.53 3.79
C TYR A 70 -10.81 0.99 4.41
N GLN A 71 -9.90 1.51 3.61
CA GLN A 71 -8.61 2.03 4.08
C GLN A 71 -8.76 3.26 4.99
N SER A 72 -9.82 4.04 4.84
CA SER A 72 -10.12 5.17 5.73
C SER A 72 -10.31 4.75 7.18
N LEU A 73 -10.70 3.49 7.45
CA LEU A 73 -10.79 2.94 8.81
C LEU A 73 -9.40 2.85 9.47
N PHE A 74 -8.40 2.41 8.69
CA PHE A 74 -7.01 2.33 9.18
C PHE A 74 -6.44 3.74 9.41
N ILE A 75 -6.63 4.65 8.46
CA ILE A 75 -6.23 6.06 8.62
C ILE A 75 -6.88 6.68 9.85
N THR A 76 -8.17 6.44 10.06
CA THR A 76 -8.89 6.93 11.25
C THR A 76 -8.24 6.43 12.55
N SER A 77 -7.82 5.17 12.59
CA SER A 77 -7.12 4.61 13.75
C SER A 77 -5.79 5.31 14.03
N LEU A 78 -5.04 5.69 12.99
CA LEU A 78 -3.79 6.47 13.12
C LEU A 78 -4.05 7.89 13.64
N LEU A 79 -5.10 8.54 13.14
CA LEU A 79 -5.51 9.89 13.57
C LEU A 79 -5.97 9.91 15.05
N HIS A 80 -6.58 8.83 15.52
CA HIS A 80 -6.98 8.69 16.94
C HIS A 80 -5.79 8.55 17.90
N GLU A 81 -4.63 8.12 17.40
CA GLU A 81 -3.38 8.18 18.18
C GLU A 81 -2.82 9.61 18.32
N GLY A 82 -3.46 10.61 17.68
CA GLY A 82 -2.98 11.98 17.63
C GLY A 82 -1.86 12.21 16.60
N TRP A 83 -1.63 11.26 15.69
CA TRP A 83 -0.59 11.39 14.67
C TRP A 83 -1.12 12.13 13.45
N ILE A 84 -0.30 13.01 12.87
CA ILE A 84 -0.57 13.57 11.56
C ILE A 84 -0.36 12.48 10.51
N VAL A 85 -1.27 12.40 9.54
CA VAL A 85 -1.19 11.41 8.46
C VAL A 85 -1.11 12.14 7.12
N THR A 86 -0.10 11.84 6.32
CA THR A 86 0.00 12.23 4.92
C THR A 86 -0.34 11.03 4.02
N VAL A 87 -1.22 11.25 3.04
CA VAL A 87 -1.68 10.20 2.12
C VAL A 87 -1.38 10.66 0.70
N PRO A 88 -0.24 10.24 0.13
CA PRO A 88 0.15 10.61 -1.23
C PRO A 88 -0.66 9.88 -2.29
N ASP A 89 -0.87 10.52 -3.43
CA ASP A 89 -1.26 9.90 -4.69
C ASP A 89 -0.01 9.22 -5.27
N HIS A 90 0.38 8.07 -4.70
CA HIS A 90 1.71 7.48 -4.92
C HIS A 90 1.89 6.91 -6.34
N GLU A 91 0.82 6.55 -7.04
CA GLU A 91 0.90 6.13 -8.45
C GLU A 91 1.16 7.31 -9.41
N GLY A 92 1.14 8.53 -8.88
CA GLY A 92 1.47 9.75 -9.62
C GLY A 92 0.43 10.20 -10.63
N PRO A 93 0.73 11.23 -11.43
CA PRO A 93 -0.25 11.85 -12.34
C PRO A 93 -0.68 10.93 -13.49
N GLU A 94 0.15 9.94 -13.83
CA GLU A 94 -0.14 8.95 -14.90
C GLU A 94 -0.85 7.70 -14.35
N SER A 95 -1.09 7.62 -13.03
CA SER A 95 -1.56 6.42 -12.34
C SER A 95 -0.75 5.19 -12.76
N ALA A 96 0.55 5.27 -12.52
CA ALA A 96 1.52 4.27 -12.93
C ALA A 96 1.55 3.11 -11.93
N PHE A 97 0.42 2.43 -11.78
CA PHE A 97 0.25 1.32 -10.85
C PHE A 97 1.39 0.32 -10.95
N THR A 98 2.00 0.02 -9.83
CA THR A 98 3.18 -0.84 -9.62
C THR A 98 4.51 -0.33 -10.17
N ALA A 99 4.61 0.94 -10.56
CA ALA A 99 5.89 1.55 -10.92
C ALA A 99 6.70 1.91 -9.66
N GLY A 100 7.05 0.90 -8.87
CA GLY A 100 7.56 1.02 -7.50
C GLY A 100 8.64 2.07 -7.25
N PRO A 101 9.72 2.19 -8.06
CA PRO A 101 10.72 3.27 -7.85
C PRO A 101 10.11 4.66 -7.91
N LEU A 102 9.22 4.93 -8.87
CA LEU A 102 8.47 6.18 -8.97
C LEU A 102 7.62 6.42 -7.72
N GLU A 103 6.87 5.39 -7.29
CA GLU A 103 6.00 5.46 -6.12
C GLU A 103 6.81 5.75 -4.84
N GLY A 104 8.00 5.15 -4.72
CA GLY A 104 8.92 5.41 -3.61
C GLY A 104 9.38 6.86 -3.53
N HIS A 105 9.76 7.46 -4.66
CA HIS A 105 10.13 8.89 -4.74
C HIS A 105 8.96 9.79 -4.33
N ILE A 106 7.77 9.51 -4.85
CA ILE A 106 6.55 10.27 -4.55
C ILE A 106 6.24 10.26 -3.04
N ILE A 107 6.36 9.10 -2.39
CA ILE A 107 6.12 8.96 -0.94
C ILE A 107 7.13 9.79 -0.14
N LEU A 108 8.41 9.69 -0.46
CA LEU A 108 9.46 10.41 0.26
C LEU A 108 9.33 11.93 0.10
N ASP A 109 8.97 12.40 -1.09
CA ASP A 109 8.73 13.83 -1.33
C ASP A 109 7.40 14.31 -0.73
N ALA A 110 6.39 13.47 -0.59
CA ALA A 110 5.18 13.80 0.17
C ALA A 110 5.49 14.05 1.65
N VAL A 111 6.41 13.28 2.23
CA VAL A 111 6.91 13.51 3.59
C VAL A 111 7.61 14.86 3.69
N ARG A 112 8.53 15.17 2.76
CA ARG A 112 9.20 16.48 2.67
C ARG A 112 8.20 17.64 2.59
N ALA A 113 7.24 17.52 1.68
CA ALA A 113 6.19 18.52 1.50
C ALA A 113 5.35 18.71 2.77
N THR A 114 5.03 17.62 3.47
CA THR A 114 4.25 17.68 4.71
C THR A 114 5.03 18.29 5.86
N LEU A 115 6.32 17.94 6.02
CA LEU A 115 7.20 18.52 7.05
C LEU A 115 7.45 20.02 6.83
N SER A 116 7.49 20.45 5.56
CA SER A 116 7.68 21.87 5.19
C SER A 116 6.38 22.68 5.21
N PHE A 117 5.23 22.06 5.50
CA PHE A 117 3.94 22.73 5.48
C PHE A 117 3.62 23.37 6.83
N ASP A 118 3.72 24.69 6.93
CA ASP A 118 3.57 25.44 8.19
C ASP A 118 2.29 25.10 8.97
N ARG A 119 1.17 24.86 8.27
CA ARG A 119 -0.11 24.54 8.93
C ARG A 119 -0.16 23.14 9.53
N ALA A 120 0.74 22.23 9.14
CA ALA A 120 0.90 20.95 9.81
C ALA A 120 1.55 21.12 11.19
N ASN A 121 2.28 22.23 11.40
CA ASN A 121 2.93 22.59 12.65
C ASN A 121 3.80 21.45 13.23
N LEU A 122 4.40 20.65 12.34
CA LEU A 122 5.35 19.61 12.67
C LEU A 122 6.72 20.20 12.96
N HIS A 123 7.48 19.58 13.86
CA HIS A 123 8.91 19.89 13.97
C HIS A 123 9.66 19.35 12.74
N SER A 124 10.72 20.03 12.32
CA SER A 124 11.48 19.67 11.13
C SER A 124 12.16 18.29 11.23
N ASP A 125 12.42 17.83 12.45
CA ASP A 125 13.01 16.53 12.78
C ASP A 125 11.96 15.51 13.29
N ALA A 126 10.67 15.77 13.07
CA ALA A 126 9.60 14.87 13.47
C ALA A 126 9.87 13.45 12.97
N LYS A 127 9.61 12.48 13.83
CA LYS A 127 9.75 11.06 13.49
C LYS A 127 8.70 10.66 12.46
N VAL A 128 9.15 9.93 11.43
CA VAL A 128 8.30 9.47 10.34
C VAL A 128 8.19 7.95 10.37
N ILE A 129 6.98 7.43 10.14
CA ILE A 129 6.76 6.00 9.89
C ILE A 129 5.96 5.86 8.59
N GLY A 130 6.42 4.97 7.70
CA GLY A 130 5.68 4.58 6.51
C GLY A 130 4.76 3.39 6.81
N TYR A 131 3.54 3.44 6.27
CA TYR A 131 2.55 2.37 6.34
C TYR A 131 1.94 2.10 4.98
N GLY A 132 1.80 0.83 4.65
CA GLY A 132 1.06 0.40 3.48
C GLY A 132 0.63 -1.06 3.56
N TYR A 133 -0.43 -1.38 2.83
CA TYR A 133 -0.90 -2.73 2.59
C TYR A 133 -1.02 -2.97 1.08
N SER A 134 -0.76 -4.21 0.60
CA SER A 134 -0.92 -4.58 -0.82
C SER A 134 -0.13 -3.65 -1.75
N GLY A 135 -0.77 -3.00 -2.73
CA GLY A 135 -0.13 -1.98 -3.58
C GLY A 135 0.48 -0.83 -2.79
N GLY A 136 -0.17 -0.37 -1.72
CA GLY A 136 0.43 0.62 -0.80
C GLY A 136 1.67 0.10 -0.06
N ALA A 137 1.77 -1.21 0.20
CA ALA A 137 2.97 -1.81 0.78
C ALA A 137 4.10 -1.97 -0.25
N LEU A 138 3.79 -2.22 -1.53
CA LEU A 138 4.77 -2.15 -2.61
C LEU A 138 5.41 -0.74 -2.63
N ALA A 139 4.58 0.29 -2.69
CA ALA A 139 5.03 1.68 -2.74
C ALA A 139 5.90 2.06 -1.53
N ASN A 140 5.45 1.73 -0.30
CA ASN A 140 6.26 1.97 0.91
C ASN A 140 7.51 1.09 1.00
N GLY A 141 7.51 -0.10 0.43
CA GLY A 141 8.68 -0.96 0.32
C GLY A 141 9.78 -0.30 -0.53
N TRP A 142 9.38 0.32 -1.64
CA TRP A 142 10.29 1.12 -2.48
C TRP A 142 10.76 2.38 -1.77
N ALA A 143 9.86 3.11 -1.10
CA ALA A 143 10.24 4.25 -0.28
C ALA A 143 11.26 3.85 0.81
N ALA A 144 11.05 2.70 1.46
CA ALA A 144 11.97 2.16 2.48
C ALA A 144 13.35 1.85 1.91
N SER A 145 13.40 1.26 0.72
CA SER A 145 14.66 0.92 0.06
C SER A 145 15.41 2.17 -0.44
N LEU A 146 14.71 3.16 -0.96
CA LEU A 146 15.30 4.38 -1.52
C LEU A 146 15.64 5.44 -0.47
N GLN A 147 15.08 5.39 0.74
CA GLN A 147 15.13 6.46 1.73
C GLN A 147 16.56 6.89 2.07
N ASP A 148 17.50 5.97 2.28
CA ASP A 148 18.88 6.28 2.67
C ASP A 148 19.65 7.03 1.59
N SER A 149 19.39 6.75 0.32
CA SER A 149 20.07 7.38 -0.81
C SER A 149 19.35 8.63 -1.33
N TYR A 150 18.02 8.65 -1.29
CA TYR A 150 17.20 9.70 -1.88
C TYR A 150 16.74 10.76 -0.87
N ALA A 151 16.52 10.38 0.39
CA ALA A 151 15.92 11.23 1.42
C ALA A 151 16.53 10.96 2.80
N SER A 152 17.88 10.93 2.87
CA SER A 152 18.64 10.60 4.08
C SER A 152 18.42 11.59 5.23
N GLU A 153 17.96 12.80 4.94
CA GLU A 153 17.64 13.84 5.93
C GLU A 153 16.34 13.57 6.70
N LEU A 154 15.46 12.70 6.19
CA LEU A 154 14.20 12.37 6.85
C LEU A 154 14.42 11.45 8.05
N ASN A 155 13.90 11.83 9.20
CA ASN A 155 13.96 11.04 10.43
C ASN A 155 12.98 9.86 10.41
N VAL A 156 13.20 8.92 9.48
CA VAL A 156 12.34 7.72 9.37
C VAL A 156 12.73 6.71 10.43
N VAL A 157 11.78 6.38 11.30
CA VAL A 157 12.02 5.47 12.43
C VAL A 157 11.42 4.07 12.24
N GLY A 158 10.69 3.81 11.16
CA GLY A 158 10.18 2.49 10.84
C GLY A 158 9.26 2.44 9.62
N TRP A 159 9.08 1.23 9.10
CA TRP A 159 8.18 0.90 7.98
C TRP A 159 7.28 -0.27 8.38
N SER A 160 5.99 -0.18 8.08
CA SER A 160 5.03 -1.27 8.30
C SER A 160 4.40 -1.66 6.97
N LEU A 161 4.67 -2.89 6.53
CA LEU A 161 4.37 -3.40 5.19
C LEU A 161 3.59 -4.72 5.30
N GLY A 162 2.34 -4.74 4.83
CA GLY A 162 1.53 -5.95 4.86
C GLY A 162 1.11 -6.41 3.47
N GLY A 163 1.04 -7.72 3.22
CA GLY A 163 0.62 -8.27 1.92
C GLY A 163 1.45 -7.72 0.75
N THR A 164 2.75 -7.57 0.93
CA THR A 164 3.63 -6.76 0.07
C THR A 164 3.96 -7.45 -1.25
N ILE A 165 3.70 -6.80 -2.37
CA ILE A 165 4.20 -7.21 -3.69
C ILE A 165 5.68 -6.85 -3.76
N THR A 166 6.56 -7.84 -3.79
CA THR A 166 8.01 -7.61 -3.78
C THR A 166 8.69 -7.99 -5.09
N ASN A 167 8.16 -8.96 -5.83
CA ASN A 167 8.66 -9.33 -7.14
C ASN A 167 7.51 -9.24 -8.16
N LEU A 168 7.56 -8.18 -8.96
CA LEU A 168 6.45 -7.87 -9.86
C LEU A 168 6.28 -8.91 -10.96
N PHE A 169 7.36 -9.47 -11.50
CA PHE A 169 7.29 -10.48 -12.56
C PHE A 169 6.61 -11.78 -12.08
N THR A 170 6.99 -12.27 -10.91
CA THR A 170 6.39 -13.47 -10.32
C THR A 170 4.96 -13.21 -9.87
N TRP A 171 4.66 -12.01 -9.36
CA TRP A 171 3.31 -11.61 -8.98
C TRP A 171 2.36 -11.57 -10.19
N LEU A 172 2.78 -10.97 -11.31
CA LEU A 172 1.98 -10.94 -12.54
C LEU A 172 1.63 -12.36 -13.00
N ARG A 173 2.60 -13.28 -12.98
CA ARG A 173 2.39 -14.67 -13.32
C ARG A 173 1.46 -15.41 -12.34
N TYR A 174 1.49 -15.01 -11.07
CA TYR A 174 0.66 -15.60 -10.02
C TYR A 174 -0.80 -15.20 -10.15
N ILE A 175 -1.08 -13.94 -10.54
CA ILE A 175 -2.42 -13.35 -10.45
C ILE A 175 -3.16 -13.33 -11.79
N ASP A 176 -2.46 -13.40 -12.93
CA ASP A 176 -3.09 -13.45 -14.25
C ASP A 176 -3.92 -14.74 -14.41
N GLY A 177 -5.07 -14.68 -15.06
CA GLY A 177 -5.99 -15.81 -15.18
C GLY A 177 -6.81 -16.12 -13.92
N THR A 178 -6.62 -15.36 -12.84
CA THR A 178 -7.36 -15.52 -11.57
C THR A 178 -8.45 -14.45 -11.40
N SER A 179 -9.07 -14.41 -10.23
CA SER A 179 -9.97 -13.30 -9.86
C SER A 179 -9.25 -11.93 -9.80
N GLY A 180 -7.94 -11.93 -9.71
CA GLY A 180 -7.08 -10.74 -9.72
C GLY A 180 -6.52 -10.32 -11.08
N ALA A 181 -6.96 -10.95 -12.18
CA ALA A 181 -6.42 -10.69 -13.52
C ALA A 181 -6.50 -9.20 -13.95
N GLY A 182 -7.50 -8.46 -13.45
CA GLY A 182 -7.59 -7.03 -13.68
C GLY A 182 -6.43 -6.23 -13.08
N PHE A 183 -5.85 -6.70 -11.97
CA PHE A 183 -4.63 -6.11 -11.41
C PHE A 183 -3.41 -6.38 -12.31
N ALA A 184 -3.29 -7.61 -12.86
CA ALA A 184 -2.21 -7.94 -13.78
C ALA A 184 -2.27 -7.03 -15.02
N PHE A 185 -3.45 -6.87 -15.61
CA PHE A 185 -3.66 -5.95 -16.73
C PHE A 185 -3.34 -4.49 -16.34
N GLY A 186 -3.88 -4.02 -15.22
CA GLY A 186 -3.65 -2.67 -14.70
C GLY A 186 -2.16 -2.39 -14.49
N SER A 187 -1.43 -3.33 -13.91
CA SER A 187 0.01 -3.22 -13.65
C SER A 187 0.82 -3.05 -14.94
N VAL A 188 0.65 -3.94 -15.92
CA VAL A 188 1.41 -3.81 -17.19
C VAL A 188 1.03 -2.54 -17.95
N MET A 189 -0.22 -2.08 -17.86
CA MET A 189 -0.64 -0.80 -18.44
C MET A 189 -0.05 0.39 -17.68
N GLY A 190 -0.03 0.36 -16.35
CA GLY A 190 0.53 1.41 -15.50
C GLY A 190 2.04 1.60 -15.74
N ILE A 191 2.82 0.52 -15.66
CA ILE A 191 4.26 0.58 -15.97
C ILE A 191 4.51 1.08 -17.38
N SER A 192 3.76 0.57 -18.38
CA SER A 192 3.92 0.98 -19.77
C SER A 192 3.60 2.46 -20.04
N ALA A 193 3.00 3.16 -19.08
CA ALA A 193 2.76 4.60 -19.15
C ALA A 193 4.06 5.40 -18.93
N VAL A 194 4.92 4.93 -18.02
CA VAL A 194 6.08 5.68 -17.54
C VAL A 194 7.43 5.06 -17.94
N ASP A 195 7.46 3.77 -18.25
CA ASP A 195 8.68 3.03 -18.55
C ASP A 195 8.81 2.71 -20.05
N ASN A 196 9.90 3.19 -20.64
CA ASN A 196 10.17 3.00 -22.07
C ASN A 196 10.33 1.53 -22.48
N ASP A 197 10.86 0.68 -21.60
CA ASP A 197 11.07 -0.74 -21.86
C ASP A 197 9.74 -1.49 -22.04
N PHE A 198 8.63 -0.93 -21.54
CA PHE A 198 7.30 -1.55 -21.60
C PHE A 198 6.30 -0.82 -22.50
N LYS A 199 6.68 0.31 -23.15
CA LYS A 199 5.78 1.05 -24.06
C LYS A 199 5.26 0.22 -25.24
N TRP A 200 5.96 -0.83 -25.60
CA TRP A 200 5.55 -1.74 -26.68
C TRP A 200 4.23 -2.45 -26.36
N ILE A 201 3.93 -2.71 -25.07
CA ILE A 201 2.69 -3.36 -24.62
C ILE A 201 1.49 -2.51 -25.05
N ARG A 202 1.48 -1.21 -24.69
CA ARG A 202 0.40 -0.29 -25.07
C ARG A 202 0.29 -0.10 -26.57
N ARG A 203 1.42 -0.05 -27.28
CA ARG A 203 1.43 0.05 -28.74
C ARG A 203 0.94 -1.23 -29.42
N GLY A 204 1.05 -2.36 -28.75
CA GLY A 204 0.67 -3.68 -29.22
C GLY A 204 -0.75 -4.11 -28.87
N LEU A 205 -1.55 -3.26 -28.21
CA LEU A 205 -2.91 -3.62 -27.81
C LEU A 205 -3.74 -4.12 -29.00
N THR A 206 -4.44 -5.23 -28.79
CA THR A 206 -5.47 -5.72 -29.72
C THR A 206 -6.77 -4.90 -29.53
N SER A 207 -7.79 -5.15 -30.35
CA SER A 207 -9.12 -4.52 -30.14
C SER A 207 -9.69 -4.85 -28.75
N ARG A 208 -9.48 -6.09 -28.26
CA ARG A 208 -9.90 -6.51 -26.93
C ARG A 208 -9.10 -5.80 -25.85
N GLY A 209 -7.77 -5.76 -25.98
CA GLY A 209 -6.90 -5.05 -25.06
C GLY A 209 -7.20 -3.56 -25.02
N GLN A 210 -7.49 -2.92 -26.15
CA GLN A 210 -7.87 -1.52 -26.20
C GLN A 210 -9.20 -1.27 -25.48
N ALA A 211 -10.22 -2.12 -25.70
CA ALA A 211 -11.49 -2.01 -24.97
C ALA A 211 -11.32 -2.16 -23.46
N ALA A 212 -10.48 -3.10 -23.01
CA ALA A 212 -10.16 -3.27 -21.59
C ALA A 212 -9.41 -2.03 -21.02
N TYR A 213 -8.47 -1.49 -21.77
CA TYR A 213 -7.71 -0.30 -21.40
C TYR A 213 -8.62 0.94 -21.29
N ASP A 214 -9.57 1.11 -22.23
CA ASP A 214 -10.52 2.23 -22.20
C ASP A 214 -11.44 2.16 -20.98
N VAL A 215 -11.85 0.97 -20.56
CA VAL A 215 -12.57 0.77 -19.30
C VAL A 215 -11.68 1.11 -18.10
N ALA A 216 -10.48 0.54 -18.05
CA ALA A 216 -9.57 0.66 -16.91
C ALA A 216 -9.15 2.12 -16.63
N ARG A 217 -9.00 2.94 -17.67
CA ARG A 217 -8.69 4.38 -17.53
C ARG A 217 -9.79 5.21 -16.85
N HIS A 218 -11.00 4.67 -16.69
CA HIS A 218 -12.15 5.38 -16.12
C HIS A 218 -12.76 4.60 -14.95
N ALA A 219 -12.20 3.43 -14.61
CA ALA A 219 -12.67 2.52 -13.58
C ALA A 219 -11.68 2.48 -12.41
N CYS A 220 -12.20 2.39 -11.20
CA CYS A 220 -11.39 2.13 -10.03
C CYS A 220 -11.38 0.62 -9.72
N MET A 221 -10.48 0.20 -8.87
CA MET A 221 -10.10 -1.17 -8.55
C MET A 221 -11.17 -2.24 -8.85
N TYR A 222 -12.31 -2.23 -8.16
CA TYR A 222 -13.35 -3.26 -8.34
C TYR A 222 -14.07 -3.19 -9.69
N GLU A 223 -14.27 -1.99 -10.23
CA GLU A 223 -14.90 -1.81 -11.54
C GLU A 223 -13.98 -2.35 -12.67
N ASN A 224 -12.67 -2.32 -12.44
CA ASN A 224 -11.68 -2.87 -13.37
C ASN A 224 -11.51 -4.39 -13.23
N LEU A 225 -11.64 -4.92 -12.01
CA LEU A 225 -11.52 -6.36 -11.78
C LEU A 225 -12.64 -7.17 -12.42
N VAL A 226 -13.90 -6.74 -12.24
CA VAL A 226 -15.08 -7.53 -12.63
C VAL A 226 -15.09 -7.91 -14.12
N PRO A 227 -14.80 -7.04 -15.09
CA PRO A 227 -14.77 -7.42 -16.51
C PRO A 227 -13.65 -8.40 -16.90
N LEU A 228 -12.59 -8.47 -16.07
CA LEU A 228 -11.38 -9.24 -16.35
C LEU A 228 -11.21 -10.49 -15.48
N LEU A 229 -12.20 -10.82 -14.65
CA LEU A 229 -12.19 -12.02 -13.80
C LEU A 229 -11.83 -13.27 -14.62
N TYR A 230 -10.83 -14.01 -14.16
CA TYR A 230 -10.36 -15.27 -14.75
C TYR A 230 -9.92 -15.17 -16.21
N GLN A 231 -9.55 -13.97 -16.67
CA GLN A 231 -9.01 -13.78 -18.03
C GLN A 231 -7.48 -13.85 -17.99
N GLU A 232 -6.89 -14.56 -18.95
CA GLU A 232 -5.45 -14.45 -19.23
C GLU A 232 -5.19 -13.13 -19.95
N THR A 233 -4.97 -12.08 -19.16
CA THR A 233 -4.81 -10.70 -19.67
C THR A 233 -3.43 -10.46 -20.26
N ILE A 234 -2.44 -11.25 -19.84
CA ILE A 234 -1.09 -11.25 -20.38
C ILE A 234 -1.00 -12.32 -21.46
N SER A 235 -1.66 -12.06 -22.59
CA SER A 235 -1.79 -12.97 -23.72
C SER A 235 -1.94 -12.21 -25.04
N ASP A 236 -1.77 -12.91 -26.17
CA ASP A 236 -1.96 -12.34 -27.51
C ASP A 236 -3.42 -11.91 -27.77
N ASN A 237 -4.36 -12.32 -26.93
CA ASN A 237 -5.74 -11.81 -26.97
C ASN A 237 -5.82 -10.34 -26.56
N PHE A 238 -4.91 -9.84 -25.71
CA PHE A 238 -4.94 -8.46 -25.20
C PHE A 238 -3.85 -7.58 -25.82
N PHE A 239 -2.64 -8.09 -26.05
CA PHE A 239 -1.57 -7.36 -26.73
C PHE A 239 -0.61 -8.30 -27.46
N ARG A 240 -0.03 -7.82 -28.55
CA ARG A 240 0.93 -8.58 -29.34
C ARG A 240 2.17 -8.94 -28.50
N GLY A 241 2.56 -10.21 -28.53
CA GLY A 241 3.67 -10.72 -27.74
C GLY A 241 3.29 -11.12 -26.33
N GLY A 242 2.00 -11.07 -25.95
CA GLY A 242 1.54 -11.47 -24.65
C GLY A 242 1.80 -12.94 -24.33
N SER A 243 1.67 -13.84 -25.31
CA SER A 243 1.95 -15.28 -25.13
C SER A 243 3.43 -15.58 -24.83
N SER A 244 4.36 -14.73 -25.28
CA SER A 244 5.79 -14.87 -24.99
C SER A 244 6.25 -14.11 -23.74
N PHE A 245 5.43 -13.27 -23.14
CA PHE A 245 5.78 -12.34 -22.08
C PHE A 245 6.52 -13.00 -20.91
N PHE A 246 6.04 -14.12 -20.41
CA PHE A 246 6.62 -14.79 -19.26
C PHE A 246 7.85 -15.69 -19.59
N VAL A 247 8.13 -15.92 -20.88
CA VAL A 247 9.26 -16.74 -21.33
C VAL A 247 10.36 -15.91 -22.00
N ASP A 248 10.09 -14.66 -22.34
CA ASP A 248 11.06 -13.74 -22.94
C ASP A 248 12.07 -13.28 -21.87
N SER A 249 13.36 -13.54 -22.12
CA SER A 249 14.45 -13.16 -21.23
C SER A 249 14.60 -11.65 -21.08
N ASN A 250 14.34 -10.87 -22.14
CA ASN A 250 14.45 -9.41 -22.10
C ASN A 250 13.34 -8.80 -21.22
N VAL A 251 12.13 -9.37 -21.30
CA VAL A 251 11.03 -8.97 -20.40
C VAL A 251 11.39 -9.26 -18.95
N ARG A 252 11.91 -10.45 -18.67
CA ARG A 252 12.34 -10.83 -17.32
C ARG A 252 13.43 -9.91 -16.79
N GLU A 253 14.43 -9.60 -17.61
CA GLU A 253 15.52 -8.69 -17.24
C GLU A 253 15.00 -7.28 -16.98
N ALA A 254 14.13 -6.75 -17.85
CA ALA A 254 13.49 -5.45 -17.65
C ALA A 254 12.68 -5.36 -16.35
N PHE A 255 12.06 -6.46 -15.88
CA PHE A 255 11.39 -6.51 -14.60
C PHE A 255 12.33 -6.62 -13.39
N GLY A 256 13.62 -6.88 -13.59
CA GLY A 256 14.61 -6.95 -12.51
C GLY A 256 14.66 -5.67 -11.66
N LYS A 257 14.46 -4.50 -12.29
CA LYS A 257 14.40 -3.19 -11.61
C LYS A 257 13.14 -2.98 -10.74
N TYR A 258 12.14 -3.88 -10.85
CA TYR A 258 10.91 -3.89 -10.06
C TYR A 258 10.88 -5.02 -9.02
N HIS A 259 12.04 -5.51 -8.63
CA HIS A 259 12.18 -6.57 -7.63
C HIS A 259 12.77 -5.99 -6.34
N LEU A 260 11.93 -5.75 -5.33
CA LEU A 260 12.36 -5.39 -3.98
C LEU A 260 13.23 -6.52 -3.39
N GLY A 261 14.39 -6.17 -2.84
CA GLY A 261 15.35 -7.17 -2.37
C GLY A 261 16.18 -7.82 -3.48
N GLY A 262 16.05 -7.37 -4.73
CA GLY A 262 16.96 -7.71 -5.82
C GLY A 262 18.35 -7.07 -5.63
N ASP A 263 19.36 -7.60 -6.32
CA ASP A 263 20.78 -7.24 -6.12
C ASP A 263 21.07 -5.74 -6.30
N ASN A 264 20.28 -5.06 -7.15
CA ASN A 264 20.47 -3.64 -7.47
C ASN A 264 19.51 -2.72 -6.70
N VAL A 265 18.74 -3.23 -5.75
CA VAL A 265 17.79 -2.46 -4.95
C VAL A 265 18.33 -2.28 -3.53
N PRO A 266 18.46 -1.04 -3.03
CA PRO A 266 18.98 -0.81 -1.70
C PRO A 266 18.15 -1.50 -0.61
N THR A 267 18.83 -1.85 0.48
CA THR A 267 18.21 -2.46 1.66
C THR A 267 17.75 -1.38 2.64
N PRO A 268 16.52 -1.46 3.19
CA PRO A 268 16.03 -0.48 4.17
C PRO A 268 16.94 -0.32 5.39
N LYS A 269 17.19 0.92 5.82
CA LYS A 269 17.98 1.23 7.04
C LYS A 269 17.11 1.28 8.29
N ALA A 270 15.91 1.90 8.20
CA ALA A 270 14.98 1.93 9.32
C ALA A 270 14.32 0.54 9.51
N PRO A 271 13.96 0.16 10.76
CA PRO A 271 13.33 -1.12 11.04
C PRO A 271 12.05 -1.36 10.24
N VAL A 272 11.88 -2.58 9.74
CA VAL A 272 10.74 -3.00 8.93
C VAL A 272 9.90 -4.03 9.66
N PHE A 273 8.63 -3.77 9.83
CA PHE A 273 7.62 -4.73 10.27
C PHE A 273 6.85 -5.22 9.05
N MET A 274 6.97 -6.50 8.74
CA MET A 274 6.24 -7.14 7.64
C MET A 274 5.26 -8.19 8.19
N PHE A 275 4.11 -8.32 7.55
CA PHE A 275 3.14 -9.37 7.87
C PHE A 275 2.42 -9.85 6.61
N HIS A 276 2.17 -11.16 6.53
CA HIS A 276 1.63 -11.77 5.33
C HIS A 276 0.90 -13.09 5.66
N ALA A 277 -0.20 -13.39 4.97
CA ALA A 277 -0.86 -14.69 5.08
C ALA A 277 -0.19 -15.72 4.18
N ILE A 278 -0.03 -16.95 4.68
CA ILE A 278 0.49 -18.04 3.86
C ILE A 278 -0.49 -18.45 2.75
N ALA A 279 -1.79 -18.27 2.99
CA ALA A 279 -2.88 -18.57 2.05
C ALA A 279 -3.35 -17.35 1.24
N ASP A 280 -2.51 -16.32 1.10
CA ASP A 280 -2.82 -15.13 0.32
C ASP A 280 -2.98 -15.50 -1.17
N ALA A 281 -4.19 -15.32 -1.70
CA ALA A 281 -4.53 -15.64 -3.09
C ALA A 281 -4.31 -14.45 -4.07
N VAL A 282 -3.91 -13.29 -3.54
CA VAL A 282 -3.67 -12.07 -4.34
C VAL A 282 -2.19 -11.79 -4.49
N VAL A 283 -1.41 -11.94 -3.40
CA VAL A 283 0.02 -11.69 -3.39
C VAL A 283 0.77 -12.93 -2.88
N PRO A 284 1.73 -13.48 -3.66
CA PRO A 284 2.42 -14.70 -3.26
C PRO A 284 3.27 -14.49 -2.01
N TYR A 285 2.97 -15.25 -0.95
CA TYR A 285 3.68 -15.23 0.31
C TYR A 285 5.20 -15.43 0.17
N GLY A 286 5.59 -16.37 -0.71
CA GLY A 286 6.99 -16.79 -0.86
C GLY A 286 7.94 -15.66 -1.22
N ASP A 287 7.52 -14.77 -2.12
CA ASP A 287 8.33 -13.64 -2.58
C ASP A 287 8.55 -12.61 -1.46
N ALA A 288 7.50 -12.29 -0.71
CA ALA A 288 7.60 -11.36 0.42
C ALA A 288 8.49 -11.92 1.53
N TYR A 289 8.35 -13.23 1.83
CA TYR A 289 9.19 -13.92 2.81
C TYR A 289 10.66 -13.94 2.40
N GLN A 290 10.94 -14.26 1.13
CA GLN A 290 12.31 -14.26 0.59
C GLN A 290 12.93 -12.86 0.60
N THR A 291 12.18 -11.83 0.24
CA THR A 291 12.63 -10.44 0.30
C THR A 291 12.99 -10.04 1.73
N ALA A 292 12.14 -10.36 2.71
CA ALA A 292 12.42 -10.12 4.14
C ALA A 292 13.73 -10.81 4.59
N GLN A 293 13.96 -12.06 4.15
CA GLN A 293 15.20 -12.77 4.44
C GLN A 293 16.42 -12.12 3.78
N THR A 294 16.27 -11.65 2.54
CA THR A 294 17.36 -10.96 1.82
C THR A 294 17.70 -9.64 2.52
N TRP A 295 16.71 -8.83 2.86
CA TRP A 295 16.93 -7.60 3.62
C TRP A 295 17.63 -7.87 4.96
N CYS A 296 17.23 -8.95 5.64
CA CYS A 296 17.87 -9.37 6.88
C CYS A 296 19.35 -9.72 6.67
N ARG A 297 19.67 -10.55 5.67
CA ARG A 297 21.06 -10.91 5.34
C ARG A 297 21.91 -9.69 5.00
N ASN A 298 21.30 -8.66 4.42
CA ASN A 298 21.93 -7.40 4.06
C ASN A 298 21.97 -6.37 5.22
N GLY A 299 21.61 -6.78 6.44
CA GLY A 299 21.75 -5.98 7.65
C GLY A 299 20.54 -5.13 8.04
N ALA A 300 19.41 -5.22 7.33
CA ALA A 300 18.17 -4.58 7.77
C ALA A 300 17.62 -5.25 9.03
N LYS A 301 16.90 -4.49 9.84
CA LYS A 301 16.17 -5.00 11.03
C LYS A 301 14.74 -5.33 10.61
N VAL A 302 14.46 -6.60 10.37
CA VAL A 302 13.15 -7.07 9.89
C VAL A 302 12.46 -7.91 10.95
N LYS A 303 11.20 -7.61 11.23
CA LYS A 303 10.27 -8.55 11.86
C LYS A 303 9.23 -8.98 10.84
N PHE A 304 9.19 -10.26 10.53
CA PHE A 304 8.22 -10.85 9.63
C PHE A 304 7.24 -11.74 10.39
N VAL A 305 5.95 -11.46 10.28
CA VAL A 305 4.87 -12.25 10.88
C VAL A 305 4.11 -13.00 9.79
N THR A 306 4.18 -14.33 9.84
CA THR A 306 3.40 -15.22 8.98
C THR A 306 2.07 -15.55 9.64
N ASN A 307 0.97 -15.21 8.98
CA ASN A 307 -0.37 -15.61 9.40
C ASN A 307 -0.69 -16.98 8.77
N VAL A 308 -0.79 -18.03 9.60
CA VAL A 308 -0.93 -19.42 9.12
C VAL A 308 -2.36 -19.97 9.19
N GLY A 309 -3.35 -19.16 9.59
CA GLY A 309 -4.75 -19.58 9.62
C GLY A 309 -5.29 -19.84 8.20
N ALA A 310 -6.00 -20.94 8.01
CA ALA A 310 -6.56 -21.32 6.70
C ALA A 310 -7.59 -20.33 6.15
N GLU A 311 -8.23 -19.56 7.03
CA GLU A 311 -9.22 -18.52 6.68
C GLU A 311 -8.58 -17.13 6.50
N MET A 312 -7.26 -17.03 6.70
CA MET A 312 -6.52 -15.79 6.58
C MET A 312 -6.14 -15.53 5.13
N GLY A 313 -6.98 -14.80 4.42
CA GLY A 313 -6.71 -14.34 3.06
C GLY A 313 -6.09 -12.93 3.03
N HIS A 314 -5.98 -12.37 1.84
CA HIS A 314 -5.38 -11.04 1.62
C HIS A 314 -6.02 -9.95 2.49
N THR A 315 -7.32 -9.72 2.35
CA THR A 315 -8.01 -8.62 3.06
C THR A 315 -8.12 -8.84 4.58
N SER A 316 -8.39 -10.07 5.03
CA SER A 316 -8.52 -10.37 6.46
C SER A 316 -7.20 -10.19 7.21
N THR A 317 -6.07 -10.44 6.55
CA THR A 317 -4.72 -10.24 7.12
C THR A 317 -4.46 -8.77 7.45
N GLU A 318 -4.90 -7.83 6.64
CA GLU A 318 -4.77 -6.40 6.95
C GLU A 318 -5.51 -6.05 8.24
N THR A 319 -6.79 -6.40 8.30
CA THR A 319 -7.65 -6.05 9.44
C THR A 319 -7.14 -6.66 10.74
N THR A 320 -6.77 -7.94 10.72
CA THR A 320 -6.37 -8.66 11.94
C THR A 320 -5.01 -8.25 12.47
N ASN A 321 -4.11 -7.73 11.62
CA ASN A 321 -2.81 -7.24 12.06
C ASN A 321 -2.80 -5.77 12.49
N LEU A 322 -3.89 -5.01 12.36
CA LEU A 322 -3.93 -3.59 12.76
C LEU A 322 -3.44 -3.34 14.19
N PRO A 323 -3.80 -4.16 15.22
CA PRO A 323 -3.25 -3.96 16.56
C PRO A 323 -1.72 -4.09 16.62
N SER A 324 -1.15 -5.04 15.90
CA SER A 324 0.30 -5.25 15.82
C SER A 324 0.99 -4.09 15.11
N VAL A 325 0.36 -3.55 14.06
CA VAL A 325 0.82 -2.35 13.34
C VAL A 325 0.86 -1.15 14.28
N LEU A 326 -0.23 -0.86 14.99
CA LEU A 326 -0.31 0.25 15.95
C LEU A 326 0.71 0.08 17.09
N TRP A 327 0.89 -1.13 17.58
CA TRP A 327 1.88 -1.42 18.62
C TRP A 327 3.30 -1.17 18.11
N PHE A 328 3.64 -1.65 16.91
CA PHE A 328 4.92 -1.36 16.26
C PHE A 328 5.15 0.16 16.16
N MET A 329 4.20 0.91 15.64
CA MET A 329 4.32 2.36 15.45
C MET A 329 4.53 3.09 16.77
N ARG A 330 3.75 2.75 17.80
CA ARG A 330 3.90 3.33 19.15
C ARG A 330 5.29 3.09 19.74
N ASP A 331 5.83 1.89 19.58
CA ASP A 331 7.17 1.55 20.07
C ASP A 331 8.26 2.29 19.29
N ARG A 332 8.11 2.41 17.97
CA ARG A 332 9.06 3.19 17.14
C ARG A 332 9.06 4.66 17.52
N PHE A 333 7.89 5.28 17.68
CA PHE A 333 7.79 6.67 18.10
C PHE A 333 8.37 6.93 19.52
N ARG A 334 8.27 5.94 20.40
CA ARG A 334 8.87 6.02 21.76
C ARG A 334 10.37 5.75 21.77
N GLY A 335 10.98 5.47 20.62
CA GLY A 335 12.41 5.17 20.53
C GLY A 335 12.80 3.86 21.19
N LYS A 336 11.87 2.95 21.47
CA LYS A 336 12.22 1.64 22.01
C LYS A 336 13.08 0.88 21.04
N ASN A 337 14.11 0.21 21.53
CA ASN A 337 14.93 -0.66 20.70
C ASN A 337 14.05 -1.75 20.11
N TRP A 338 13.95 -1.73 18.79
CA TRP A 338 13.44 -2.85 18.02
C TRP A 338 14.57 -3.87 17.98
N TYR A 339 14.25 -5.13 17.95
CA TYR A 339 15.20 -6.24 18.05
C TYR A 339 16.57 -6.00 17.40
N ASN A 340 17.62 -6.52 18.02
CA ASN A 340 18.98 -6.46 17.45
C ASN A 340 19.15 -7.40 16.27
N GLU A 341 18.28 -8.41 16.15
CA GLU A 341 18.30 -9.45 15.13
C GLU A 341 16.93 -9.50 14.43
N CYS A 342 16.92 -10.03 13.20
CA CYS A 342 15.67 -10.27 12.49
C CYS A 342 14.83 -11.32 13.20
N GLN A 343 13.52 -11.16 13.11
CA GLN A 343 12.55 -12.11 13.68
C GLN A 343 11.58 -12.58 12.61
N PHE A 344 11.46 -13.89 12.51
CA PHE A 344 10.48 -14.58 11.67
C PHE A 344 9.57 -15.41 12.58
N THR A 345 8.33 -14.99 12.71
CA THR A 345 7.36 -15.61 13.63
C THR A 345 6.11 -16.04 12.88
N GLN A 346 5.41 -17.03 13.42
CA GLN A 346 4.14 -17.51 12.88
C GLN A 346 3.04 -17.28 13.91
N THR A 347 1.84 -16.96 13.44
CA THR A 347 0.64 -16.82 14.27
C THR A 347 -0.55 -17.46 13.58
N LEU A 348 -1.32 -18.24 14.34
CA LEU A 348 -2.57 -18.84 13.85
C LEU A 348 -3.66 -17.80 13.68
N ASP A 349 -3.72 -16.86 14.62
CA ASP A 349 -4.68 -15.76 14.62
C ASP A 349 -4.06 -14.57 15.36
N PRO A 350 -3.89 -13.42 14.70
CA PRO A 350 -3.43 -12.19 15.36
C PRO A 350 -4.35 -11.72 16.49
N TRP A 351 -5.63 -12.14 16.51
CA TRP A 351 -6.60 -11.82 17.56
C TRP A 351 -6.28 -12.50 18.89
N PHE A 352 -5.55 -13.62 18.89
CA PHE A 352 -5.18 -14.34 20.12
C PHE A 352 -4.15 -13.62 20.99
N ASN A 353 -3.60 -12.50 20.53
CA ASN A 353 -2.82 -11.63 21.40
C ASN A 353 -3.77 -10.72 22.21
N ILE A 354 -4.54 -11.33 23.08
CA ILE A 354 -5.68 -10.78 23.85
C ILE A 354 -5.35 -9.45 24.53
N VAL A 355 -4.13 -9.26 25.00
CA VAL A 355 -3.72 -8.03 25.68
C VAL A 355 -3.63 -6.84 24.72
N ASN A 356 -3.19 -7.06 23.48
CA ASN A 356 -3.09 -6.00 22.46
C ASN A 356 -4.44 -5.74 21.77
N ALA A 357 -5.26 -6.77 21.62
CA ALA A 357 -6.61 -6.65 21.07
C ALA A 357 -7.52 -5.80 21.99
N ALA A 358 -7.47 -5.98 23.30
CA ALA A 358 -8.35 -5.29 24.24
C ALA A 358 -8.10 -3.77 24.31
N THR A 359 -6.86 -3.30 24.11
CA THR A 359 -6.53 -1.88 24.25
C THR A 359 -6.59 -1.10 22.93
N SER A 360 -6.27 -1.73 21.81
CA SER A 360 -6.24 -1.06 20.50
C SER A 360 -7.50 -1.34 19.66
N LEU A 361 -7.98 -2.58 19.66
CA LEU A 361 -9.20 -2.97 18.97
C LEU A 361 -10.46 -2.44 19.65
N GLY A 362 -10.50 -2.35 20.98
CA GLY A 362 -11.66 -1.79 21.69
C GLY A 362 -11.98 -0.36 21.25
N LYS A 363 -10.96 0.49 21.13
CA LYS A 363 -11.13 1.84 20.59
C LYS A 363 -11.47 1.85 19.11
N PHE A 364 -10.82 1.02 18.29
CA PHE A 364 -11.11 0.89 16.86
C PHE A 364 -12.54 0.40 16.61
N TRP A 365 -13.00 -0.63 17.32
CA TRP A 365 -14.37 -1.13 17.22
C TRP A 365 -15.38 -0.12 17.74
N GLN A 366 -15.08 0.60 18.83
CA GLN A 366 -15.94 1.67 19.29
C GLN A 366 -16.07 2.78 18.26
N GLN A 367 -14.99 3.16 17.61
CA GLN A 367 -14.95 4.17 16.54
C GLN A 367 -15.68 3.69 15.27
N MET A 368 -15.50 2.42 14.89
CA MET A 368 -16.31 1.81 13.83
C MET A 368 -17.80 1.88 14.17
N LEU A 369 -18.18 1.57 15.41
CA LEU A 369 -19.56 1.65 15.89
C LEU A 369 -20.07 3.09 15.90
N ASP A 370 -19.25 4.05 16.27
CA ASP A 370 -19.61 5.48 16.28
C ASP A 370 -19.74 6.04 14.84
N LEU A 371 -18.83 5.66 13.93
CA LEU A 371 -18.93 6.00 12.51
C LEU A 371 -20.14 5.36 11.83
N LEU A 372 -20.43 4.10 12.15
CA LEU A 372 -21.57 3.37 11.64
C LEU A 372 -22.88 3.80 12.33
N GLY A 373 -22.84 4.23 13.59
CA GLY A 373 -24.01 4.62 14.40
C GLY A 373 -24.72 5.88 13.92
N GLY A 374 -24.03 6.75 13.17
CA GLY A 374 -24.58 8.02 12.70
C GLY A 374 -25.49 7.95 11.47
N ARG A 375 -25.47 6.85 10.67
CA ARG A 375 -26.16 6.80 9.36
C ARG A 375 -26.60 5.41 8.89
N ILE A 376 -26.86 4.48 9.78
CA ILE A 376 -27.14 3.09 9.45
C ILE A 376 -28.63 2.85 9.25
N GLY A 377 -28.99 2.25 8.10
CA GLY A 377 -30.34 1.80 7.80
C GLY A 377 -30.74 0.50 8.52
N LYS A 378 -32.01 0.08 8.41
CA LYS A 378 -32.53 -1.10 9.11
C LYS A 378 -31.74 -2.40 8.85
N ALA A 379 -31.10 -2.55 7.71
CA ALA A 379 -30.28 -3.72 7.37
C ALA A 379 -28.98 -3.81 8.20
N ASP A 380 -28.48 -2.68 8.68
CA ASP A 380 -27.22 -2.60 9.40
C ASP A 380 -27.40 -2.81 10.91
N SER A 381 -28.64 -2.80 11.41
CA SER A 381 -28.98 -3.10 12.79
C SER A 381 -28.56 -4.52 13.20
N LEU A 382 -28.56 -5.46 12.26
CA LEU A 382 -28.11 -6.84 12.48
C LEU A 382 -26.59 -6.90 12.67
N LEU A 383 -25.83 -6.16 11.85
CA LEU A 383 -24.38 -6.03 11.97
C LEU A 383 -24.00 -5.37 13.29
N LEU A 384 -24.65 -4.27 13.63
CA LEU A 384 -24.50 -3.58 14.94
C LEU A 384 -24.80 -4.48 16.12
N SER A 385 -25.88 -5.29 16.04
CA SER A 385 -26.22 -6.21 17.10
C SER A 385 -25.18 -7.32 17.29
N LYS A 386 -24.58 -7.80 16.18
CA LYS A 386 -23.49 -8.79 16.20
C LYS A 386 -22.21 -8.16 16.78
N LEU A 387 -21.86 -6.94 16.37
CA LEU A 387 -20.67 -6.23 16.84
C LEU A 387 -20.78 -5.89 18.34
N LYS A 388 -21.97 -5.45 18.83
CA LYS A 388 -22.23 -5.21 20.25
C LYS A 388 -22.13 -6.45 21.12
N LYS A 389 -22.45 -7.65 20.59
CA LYS A 389 -22.31 -8.93 21.32
C LYS A 389 -20.86 -9.34 21.57
N HIS A 390 -19.89 -8.76 20.83
CA HIS A 390 -18.47 -9.05 20.94
C HIS A 390 -17.71 -7.93 21.66
N GLN A 391 -18.39 -6.93 22.23
CA GLN A 391 -17.75 -5.97 23.13
C GLN A 391 -17.37 -6.70 24.41
N ILE A 392 -16.06 -6.84 24.62
CA ILE A 392 -15.49 -7.25 25.90
C ILE A 392 -15.57 -6.04 26.84
N PRO A 393 -16.06 -6.17 28.08
CA PRO A 393 -16.22 -5.07 29.02
C PRO A 393 -14.91 -4.38 29.40
#